data_d62b8da8b75901bf64a029721731ddde
#
_entry.id   d62b8da8b75901bf64a029721731ddde
#
_cell.length_a   1.000
_cell.length_b   1.000
_cell.length_c   1.000
_cell.angle_alpha   90.00
_cell.angle_beta   90.00
_cell.angle_gamma   90.00
#
_symmetry.space_group_name_H-M   'P 1'
#
loop_
_entity.id
_entity.type
_entity.pdbx_description
1 polymer ?
#
loop_
_entity_poly.entity_id
_entity_poly.type
_entity_poly.pdbx_seq_one_letter_code
_entity_poly.pdbx_strand_id
1 'polypeptide(L)'
;ISKTLHSLLNLDYPADKLEIMAIDDGSTDNTWEVLQKFSSYKQITLVHKENGGKHTALNFGLSQSKSELIGCLDADSYVDKDALKHIVQYFEDKQTMAVTPSVKIYQPKNILQMIQSVEYGWGIFIRKVLAYLGALYVTPGPFSIFRREVFEKIGSYRHAHNTEDLEIALRMQAHHMKIANAHNARVYTVAPDTLKKLY
;
A
#
# COMPACT_ATOMS: atom_id res chain seq x y z
N ILE A 1 3.72 12.81 4.86
CA ILE A 1 3.15 11.87 5.87
C ILE A 1 1.86 12.37 6.50
N SER A 2 1.72 13.66 6.86
CA SER A 2 0.49 14.16 7.49
C SER A 2 -0.77 13.93 6.64
N LYS A 3 -0.73 14.21 5.34
CA LYS A 3 -1.84 13.94 4.41
C LYS A 3 -2.19 12.44 4.35
N THR A 4 -1.18 11.60 4.39
CA THR A 4 -1.33 10.13 4.40
C THR A 4 -2.14 9.68 5.61
N LEU A 5 -1.74 10.10 6.83
CA LEU A 5 -2.44 9.74 8.06
C LEU A 5 -3.86 10.30 8.10
N HIS A 6 -4.06 11.56 7.68
CA HIS A 6 -5.40 12.12 7.59
C HIS A 6 -6.29 11.35 6.61
N SER A 7 -5.75 10.87 5.47
CA SER A 7 -6.54 10.07 4.53
C SER A 7 -6.97 8.72 5.13
N LEU A 8 -6.11 8.08 5.94
CA LEU A 8 -6.44 6.85 6.65
C LEU A 8 -7.47 7.06 7.76
N LEU A 9 -7.35 8.15 8.52
CA LEU A 9 -8.33 8.51 9.56
C LEU A 9 -9.70 8.85 8.98
N ASN A 10 -9.77 9.32 7.74
CA ASN A 10 -10.99 9.69 7.03
C ASN A 10 -11.62 8.53 6.24
N LEU A 11 -11.08 7.31 6.35
CA LEU A 11 -11.69 6.15 5.71
C LEU A 11 -13.11 5.92 6.25
N ASP A 12 -14.06 5.73 5.34
CA ASP A 12 -15.42 5.32 5.67
C ASP A 12 -15.43 3.82 6.02
N TYR A 13 -14.85 3.50 7.17
CA TYR A 13 -14.72 2.15 7.72
C TYR A 13 -14.87 2.18 9.24
N PRO A 14 -15.46 1.15 9.89
CA PRO A 14 -15.62 1.13 11.34
C PRO A 14 -14.27 1.30 12.07
N ALA A 15 -14.21 2.29 12.92
CA ALA A 15 -12.98 2.69 13.61
C ALA A 15 -12.42 1.58 14.53
N ASP A 16 -13.30 0.76 15.09
CA ASP A 16 -12.97 -0.40 15.92
C ASP A 16 -12.41 -1.60 15.13
N LYS A 17 -12.50 -1.54 13.79
CA LYS A 17 -11.98 -2.57 12.87
C LYS A 17 -10.77 -2.10 12.07
N LEU A 18 -10.26 -0.89 12.34
CA LEU A 18 -9.13 -0.30 11.65
C LEU A 18 -8.03 0.05 12.65
N GLU A 19 -6.88 -0.58 12.50
CA GLU A 19 -5.65 -0.24 13.20
C GLU A 19 -4.67 0.37 12.21
N ILE A 20 -4.07 1.50 12.57
CA ILE A 20 -3.08 2.21 11.77
C ILE A 20 -1.77 2.19 12.54
N MET A 21 -0.73 1.60 11.97
CA MET A 21 0.62 1.65 12.54
C MET A 21 1.50 2.53 11.67
N ALA A 22 1.92 3.67 12.19
CA ALA A 22 2.85 4.56 11.52
C ALA A 22 4.27 4.25 12.00
N ILE A 23 5.07 3.69 11.11
CA ILE A 23 6.43 3.24 11.40
C ILE A 23 7.43 4.21 10.75
N ASP A 24 8.19 4.89 11.56
CA ASP A 24 9.33 5.69 11.14
C ASP A 24 10.60 4.85 11.17
N ASP A 25 11.16 4.58 10.00
CA ASP A 25 12.35 3.77 9.79
C ASP A 25 13.63 4.61 9.87
N GLY A 26 13.76 5.39 10.95
CA GLY A 26 14.95 6.21 11.23
C GLY A 26 15.09 7.42 10.32
N SER A 27 14.01 8.18 10.13
CA SER A 27 14.06 9.45 9.38
C SER A 27 15.01 10.45 10.03
N THR A 28 15.75 11.16 9.19
CA THR A 28 16.73 12.19 9.61
C THR A 28 16.17 13.62 9.54
N ASP A 29 14.94 13.76 9.04
CA ASP A 29 14.21 15.03 8.97
C ASP A 29 13.16 15.12 10.09
N ASN A 30 12.24 16.07 10.01
CA ASN A 30 11.19 16.30 11.01
C ASN A 30 10.01 15.30 10.92
N THR A 31 10.14 14.17 10.21
CA THR A 31 9.06 13.19 10.04
C THR A 31 8.55 12.68 11.39
N TRP A 32 9.45 12.31 12.31
CA TRP A 32 9.05 11.81 13.62
C TRP A 32 8.26 12.85 14.44
N GLU A 33 8.70 14.12 14.44
CA GLU A 33 7.98 15.22 15.11
C GLU A 33 6.57 15.42 14.54
N VAL A 34 6.43 15.25 13.21
CA VAL A 34 5.12 15.31 12.56
C VAL A 34 4.24 14.14 12.98
N LEU A 35 4.78 12.93 13.07
CA LEU A 35 4.08 11.73 13.53
C LEU A 35 3.57 11.88 14.97
N GLN A 36 4.37 12.44 15.86
CA GLN A 36 4.00 12.65 17.27
C GLN A 36 2.73 13.49 17.43
N LYS A 37 2.39 14.36 16.50
CA LYS A 37 1.13 15.13 16.51
C LYS A 37 -0.11 14.26 16.39
N PHE A 38 0.04 13.02 15.96
CA PHE A 38 -1.03 12.04 15.80
C PHE A 38 -1.16 11.08 17.01
N SER A 39 -0.36 11.25 18.06
CA SER A 39 -0.34 10.37 19.23
C SER A 39 -1.68 10.35 20.02
N SER A 40 -2.51 11.38 19.86
CA SER A 40 -3.83 11.45 20.52
C SER A 40 -4.92 10.60 19.84
N TYR A 41 -4.68 10.12 18.61
CA TYR A 41 -5.63 9.29 17.88
C TYR A 41 -5.52 7.84 18.34
N LYS A 42 -6.56 7.30 18.98
CA LYS A 42 -6.56 5.92 19.52
C LYS A 42 -6.34 4.83 18.48
N GLN A 43 -6.65 5.12 17.22
CA GLN A 43 -6.47 4.19 16.08
C GLN A 43 -5.03 4.14 15.55
N ILE A 44 -4.17 5.07 15.98
CA ILE A 44 -2.80 5.21 15.48
C ILE A 44 -1.81 4.74 16.54
N THR A 45 -1.00 3.76 16.18
CA THR A 45 0.20 3.37 16.91
C THR A 45 1.42 3.96 16.22
N LEU A 46 2.23 4.72 16.95
CA LEU A 46 3.46 5.31 16.44
C LEU A 46 4.65 4.45 16.84
N VAL A 47 5.51 4.16 15.88
CA VAL A 47 6.75 3.40 16.09
C VAL A 47 7.91 4.17 15.47
N HIS A 48 9.00 4.30 16.23
CA HIS A 48 10.29 4.80 15.74
C HIS A 48 11.34 3.71 15.89
N LYS A 49 12.08 3.41 14.84
CA LYS A 49 13.14 2.40 14.84
C LYS A 49 14.37 2.88 14.09
N GLU A 50 15.50 2.22 14.29
CA GLU A 50 16.67 2.43 13.46
C GLU A 50 16.41 2.06 12.00
N ASN A 51 17.02 2.82 11.07
CA ASN A 51 16.86 2.57 9.64
C ASN A 51 17.38 1.17 9.26
N GLY A 52 16.52 0.38 8.67
CA GLY A 52 16.83 -0.95 8.17
C GLY A 52 16.30 -1.18 6.76
N GLY A 53 15.69 -0.16 6.17
CA GLY A 53 15.02 -0.20 4.88
C GLY A 53 13.57 -0.65 4.96
N LYS A 54 12.78 -0.30 3.93
CA LYS A 54 11.33 -0.46 3.87
C LYS A 54 10.86 -1.86 4.28
N HIS A 55 11.53 -2.93 3.81
CA HIS A 55 11.17 -4.31 4.14
C HIS A 55 11.25 -4.61 5.64
N THR A 56 12.18 -4.00 6.38
CA THR A 56 12.29 -4.19 7.84
C THR A 56 11.14 -3.50 8.58
N ALA A 57 10.74 -2.31 8.14
CA ALA A 57 9.59 -1.61 8.69
C ALA A 57 8.29 -2.37 8.43
N LEU A 58 8.09 -2.88 7.21
CA LEU A 58 6.93 -3.72 6.85
C LEU A 58 6.88 -4.99 7.70
N ASN A 59 8.00 -5.68 7.87
CA ASN A 59 8.08 -6.90 8.68
C ASN A 59 7.86 -6.62 10.17
N PHE A 60 8.32 -5.47 10.66
CA PHE A 60 8.01 -5.06 12.03
C PHE A 60 6.50 -4.88 12.20
N GLY A 61 5.84 -4.13 11.32
CA GLY A 61 4.38 -3.96 11.35
C GLY A 61 3.63 -5.29 11.27
N LEU A 62 4.06 -6.17 10.38
CA LEU A 62 3.51 -7.52 10.24
C LEU A 62 3.61 -8.33 11.54
N SER A 63 4.74 -8.26 12.24
CA SER A 63 4.96 -8.99 13.50
C SER A 63 4.13 -8.46 14.67
N GLN A 64 3.83 -7.18 14.70
CA GLN A 64 3.04 -6.54 15.76
C GLN A 64 1.54 -6.66 15.54
N SER A 65 1.08 -6.67 14.28
CA SER A 65 -0.33 -6.78 13.95
C SER A 65 -0.88 -8.18 14.22
N LYS A 66 -2.13 -8.29 14.64
CA LYS A 66 -2.91 -9.53 14.74
C LYS A 66 -4.09 -9.56 13.77
N SER A 67 -4.23 -8.55 12.94
CA SER A 67 -5.36 -8.40 12.01
C SER A 67 -5.35 -9.50 10.95
N GLU A 68 -6.54 -9.92 10.51
CA GLU A 68 -6.70 -10.90 9.42
C GLU A 68 -6.23 -10.32 8.08
N LEU A 69 -6.50 -9.03 7.85
CA LEU A 69 -6.10 -8.31 6.65
C LEU A 69 -5.01 -7.31 6.99
N ILE A 70 -3.98 -7.25 6.17
CA ILE A 70 -2.80 -6.41 6.36
C ILE A 70 -2.55 -5.63 5.08
N GLY A 71 -2.36 -4.32 5.20
CA GLY A 71 -1.99 -3.44 4.11
C GLY A 71 -0.83 -2.54 4.47
N CYS A 72 -0.20 -1.97 3.45
CA CYS A 72 0.78 -0.90 3.63
C CYS A 72 0.39 0.30 2.77
N LEU A 73 0.78 1.49 3.20
CA LEU A 73 0.61 2.72 2.44
C LEU A 73 1.90 3.53 2.54
N ASP A 74 2.43 3.93 1.40
CA ASP A 74 3.64 4.75 1.34
C ASP A 74 3.38 6.14 1.93
N ALA A 75 4.39 6.72 2.57
CA ALA A 75 4.29 7.98 3.31
C ALA A 75 3.93 9.21 2.46
N ASP A 76 4.06 9.12 1.14
CA ASP A 76 3.71 10.13 0.14
C ASP A 76 2.37 9.87 -0.57
N SER A 77 1.71 8.78 -0.21
CA SER A 77 0.46 8.34 -0.83
C SER A 77 -0.73 8.55 0.09
N TYR A 78 -1.92 8.65 -0.47
CA TYR A 78 -3.17 8.81 0.27
C TYR A 78 -4.34 8.17 -0.46
N VAL A 79 -5.39 7.83 0.29
CA VAL A 79 -6.48 6.99 -0.17
C VAL A 79 -7.80 7.75 -0.21
N ASP A 80 -8.66 7.40 -1.16
CA ASP A 80 -10.07 7.83 -1.13
C ASP A 80 -10.78 7.21 0.06
N LYS A 81 -11.74 7.94 0.63
CA LYS A 81 -12.51 7.52 1.81
C LYS A 81 -13.18 6.15 1.64
N ASP A 82 -13.58 5.77 0.43
CA ASP A 82 -14.29 4.52 0.14
C ASP A 82 -13.33 3.39 -0.29
N ALA A 83 -12.02 3.65 -0.40
CA ALA A 83 -11.05 2.71 -0.97
C ALA A 83 -11.02 1.38 -0.21
N LEU A 84 -10.99 1.41 1.13
CA LEU A 84 -10.96 0.21 1.94
C LEU A 84 -12.24 -0.63 1.80
N LYS A 85 -13.42 -0.01 1.75
CA LYS A 85 -14.69 -0.72 1.50
C LYS A 85 -14.65 -1.48 0.18
N HIS A 86 -14.17 -0.84 -0.89
CA HIS A 86 -14.06 -1.47 -2.19
C HIS A 86 -13.08 -2.65 -2.20
N ILE A 87 -12.02 -2.60 -1.39
CA ILE A 87 -11.04 -3.68 -1.29
C ILE A 87 -11.61 -4.86 -0.50
N VAL A 88 -12.19 -4.59 0.68
CA VAL A 88 -12.62 -5.63 1.62
C VAL A 88 -13.68 -6.55 1.02
N GLN A 89 -14.57 -6.05 0.15
CA GLN A 89 -15.59 -6.86 -0.55
C GLN A 89 -14.99 -8.03 -1.34
N TYR A 90 -13.79 -7.89 -1.90
CA TYR A 90 -13.14 -8.99 -2.64
C TYR A 90 -12.71 -10.15 -1.75
N PHE A 91 -12.54 -9.91 -0.44
CA PHE A 91 -12.19 -10.95 0.52
C PHE A 91 -13.39 -11.77 1.01
N GLU A 92 -14.62 -11.48 0.58
CA GLU A 92 -15.78 -12.37 0.74
C GLU A 92 -15.53 -13.70 0.02
N ASP A 93 -14.82 -13.67 -1.11
CA ASP A 93 -14.25 -14.86 -1.71
C ASP A 93 -13.00 -15.30 -0.92
N LYS A 94 -13.14 -16.44 -0.24
CA LYS A 94 -12.07 -17.02 0.59
C LYS A 94 -10.80 -17.41 -0.19
N GLN A 95 -10.89 -17.57 -1.51
CA GLN A 95 -9.73 -17.85 -2.37
C GLN A 95 -8.89 -16.59 -2.63
N THR A 96 -9.47 -15.40 -2.46
CA THR A 96 -8.73 -14.14 -2.67
C THR A 96 -7.74 -13.92 -1.55
N MET A 97 -6.45 -13.93 -1.87
CA MET A 97 -5.34 -13.79 -0.93
C MET A 97 -4.78 -12.38 -0.86
N ALA A 98 -4.87 -11.63 -1.96
CA ALA A 98 -4.52 -10.21 -1.97
C ALA A 98 -5.43 -9.43 -2.91
N VAL A 99 -5.56 -8.13 -2.63
CA VAL A 99 -6.35 -7.19 -3.45
C VAL A 99 -5.53 -5.94 -3.68
N THR A 100 -5.37 -5.56 -4.94
CA THR A 100 -4.63 -4.36 -5.35
C THR A 100 -5.57 -3.21 -5.69
N PRO A 101 -5.23 -1.96 -5.33
CA PRO A 101 -6.00 -0.78 -5.69
C PRO A 101 -5.67 -0.25 -7.08
N SER A 102 -6.35 0.83 -7.45
CA SER A 102 -6.01 1.69 -8.59
C SER A 102 -5.19 2.88 -8.11
N VAL A 103 -3.88 2.82 -8.34
CA VAL A 103 -2.96 3.92 -8.01
C VAL A 103 -2.97 4.96 -9.12
N LYS A 104 -3.20 6.23 -8.77
CA LYS A 104 -3.28 7.39 -9.68
C LYS A 104 -2.31 8.48 -9.25
N ILE A 105 -1.87 9.28 -10.22
CA ILE A 105 -1.12 10.50 -9.93
C ILE A 105 -2.08 11.59 -9.42
N TYR A 106 -1.71 12.19 -8.31
CA TYR A 106 -2.49 13.28 -7.73
C TYR A 106 -2.20 14.60 -8.42
N GLN A 107 -3.24 15.23 -8.99
CA GLN A 107 -3.19 16.58 -9.56
C GLN A 107 -1.90 16.88 -10.35
N PRO A 108 -1.69 16.24 -11.52
CA PRO A 108 -0.51 16.48 -12.34
C PRO A 108 -0.41 17.96 -12.72
N LYS A 109 0.74 18.60 -12.47
CA LYS A 109 0.97 20.04 -12.63
C LYS A 109 1.79 20.41 -13.86
N ASN A 110 2.52 19.45 -14.41
CA ASN A 110 3.36 19.68 -15.59
C ASN A 110 3.24 18.53 -16.58
N ILE A 111 3.82 18.71 -17.78
CA ILE A 111 3.75 17.74 -18.88
C ILE A 111 4.30 16.36 -18.46
N LEU A 112 5.41 16.34 -17.72
CA LEU A 112 6.02 15.09 -17.25
C LEU A 112 5.05 14.30 -16.35
N GLN A 113 4.40 14.97 -15.41
CA GLN A 113 3.41 14.35 -14.53
C GLN A 113 2.13 13.95 -15.27
N MET A 114 1.74 14.69 -16.34
CA MET A 114 0.62 14.33 -17.21
C MET A 114 0.93 13.03 -17.97
N ILE A 115 2.14 12.88 -18.52
CA ILE A 115 2.58 11.65 -19.18
C ILE A 115 2.53 10.48 -18.19
N GLN A 116 3.10 10.64 -17.00
CA GLN A 116 3.03 9.63 -15.93
C GLN A 116 1.58 9.28 -15.55
N SER A 117 0.68 10.28 -15.51
CA SER A 117 -0.74 10.03 -15.23
C SER A 117 -1.41 9.14 -16.28
N VAL A 118 -1.07 9.30 -17.55
CA VAL A 118 -1.53 8.42 -18.64
C VAL A 118 -0.95 7.01 -18.48
N GLU A 119 0.34 6.91 -18.16
CA GLU A 119 1.03 5.63 -17.91
C GLU A 119 0.39 4.87 -16.75
N TYR A 120 0.13 5.54 -15.63
CA TYR A 120 -0.57 4.95 -14.48
C TYR A 120 -1.99 4.50 -14.84
N GLY A 121 -2.73 5.31 -15.64
CA GLY A 121 -4.04 4.94 -16.16
C GLY A 121 -4.01 3.68 -17.01
N TRP A 122 -3.02 3.57 -17.89
CA TRP A 122 -2.77 2.37 -18.70
C TRP A 122 -2.42 1.17 -17.81
N GLY A 123 -1.56 1.37 -16.82
CA GLY A 123 -1.21 0.34 -15.84
C GLY A 123 -2.42 -0.18 -15.03
N ILE A 124 -3.39 0.68 -14.69
CA ILE A 124 -4.65 0.28 -14.05
C ILE A 124 -5.44 -0.67 -14.97
N PHE A 125 -5.56 -0.31 -16.26
CA PHE A 125 -6.26 -1.15 -17.24
C PHE A 125 -5.61 -2.52 -17.38
N ILE A 126 -4.28 -2.57 -17.56
CA ILE A 126 -3.52 -3.82 -17.69
C ILE A 126 -3.68 -4.69 -16.44
N ARG A 127 -3.53 -4.12 -15.23
CA ARG A 127 -3.72 -4.88 -13.98
C ARG A 127 -5.12 -5.48 -13.85
N LYS A 128 -6.15 -4.76 -14.28
CA LYS A 128 -7.52 -5.29 -14.31
C LYS A 128 -7.65 -6.51 -15.21
N VAL A 129 -7.09 -6.45 -16.42
CA VAL A 129 -7.09 -7.57 -17.36
C VAL A 129 -6.31 -8.76 -16.80
N LEU A 130 -5.11 -8.52 -16.27
CA LEU A 130 -4.27 -9.58 -15.69
C LEU A 130 -4.89 -10.21 -14.45
N ALA A 131 -5.57 -9.44 -13.61
CA ALA A 131 -6.32 -9.98 -12.47
C ALA A 131 -7.45 -10.92 -12.91
N TYR A 132 -8.16 -10.55 -13.98
CA TYR A 132 -9.19 -11.41 -14.57
C TYR A 132 -8.63 -12.73 -15.09
N LEU A 133 -7.42 -12.70 -15.66
CA LEU A 133 -6.72 -13.88 -16.16
C LEU A 133 -5.97 -14.68 -15.07
N GLY A 134 -6.02 -14.24 -13.81
CA GLY A 134 -5.25 -14.86 -12.72
C GLY A 134 -3.72 -14.68 -12.85
N ALA A 135 -3.27 -13.71 -13.64
CA ALA A 135 -1.87 -13.49 -14.00
C ALA A 135 -1.30 -12.16 -13.45
N LEU A 136 -1.90 -11.60 -12.38
CA LEU A 136 -1.42 -10.36 -11.78
C LEU A 136 -0.06 -10.59 -11.10
N TYR A 137 0.98 -9.94 -11.59
CA TYR A 137 2.38 -10.13 -11.17
C TYR A 137 2.93 -9.02 -10.29
N VAL A 138 2.13 -7.99 -9.95
CA VAL A 138 2.54 -6.88 -9.11
C VAL A 138 1.43 -6.50 -8.14
N THR A 139 1.79 -6.27 -6.88
CA THR A 139 0.90 -5.75 -5.84
C THR A 139 1.41 -4.36 -5.46
N PRO A 140 0.95 -3.27 -6.13
CA PRO A 140 1.48 -1.93 -5.89
C PRO A 140 1.61 -1.62 -4.41
N GLY A 141 2.78 -1.09 -4.01
CA GLY A 141 3.09 -0.77 -2.62
C GLY A 141 1.99 0.05 -1.91
N PRO A 142 1.49 1.14 -2.52
CA PRO A 142 0.42 1.91 -1.90
C PRO A 142 -0.90 1.13 -1.81
N PHE A 143 -1.29 0.74 -0.59
CA PHE A 143 -2.60 0.23 -0.21
C PHE A 143 -3.03 -1.11 -0.84
N SER A 144 -2.09 -1.98 -1.24
CA SER A 144 -2.39 -3.38 -1.48
C SER A 144 -2.66 -4.08 -0.14
N ILE A 145 -3.75 -4.83 -0.09
CA ILE A 145 -4.20 -5.52 1.13
C ILE A 145 -4.05 -7.03 0.93
N PHE A 146 -3.52 -7.70 1.93
CA PHE A 146 -3.22 -9.14 1.94
C PHE A 146 -3.94 -9.82 3.08
N ARG A 147 -4.36 -11.08 2.89
CA ARG A 147 -4.66 -11.96 4.04
C ARG A 147 -3.35 -12.27 4.77
N ARG A 148 -3.40 -12.30 6.10
CA ARG A 148 -2.28 -12.74 6.94
C ARG A 148 -1.73 -14.11 6.51
N GLU A 149 -2.61 -14.99 6.10
CA GLU A 149 -2.29 -16.34 5.60
C GLU A 149 -1.24 -16.34 4.47
N VAL A 150 -1.18 -15.28 3.66
CA VAL A 150 -0.12 -15.10 2.64
C VAL A 150 1.25 -15.16 3.30
N PHE A 151 1.46 -14.34 4.33
CA PHE A 151 2.76 -14.24 5.01
C PHE A 151 3.09 -15.52 5.84
N GLU A 152 2.08 -16.20 6.33
CA GLU A 152 2.24 -17.49 7.01
C GLU A 152 2.72 -18.59 6.05
N LYS A 153 2.23 -18.58 4.80
CA LYS A 153 2.55 -19.59 3.79
C LYS A 153 3.85 -19.32 3.05
N ILE A 154 4.09 -18.08 2.65
CA ILE A 154 5.23 -17.74 1.78
C ILE A 154 6.32 -16.93 2.48
N GLY A 155 6.14 -16.62 3.77
CA GLY A 155 7.07 -15.82 4.57
C GLY A 155 6.90 -14.31 4.38
N SER A 156 7.60 -13.53 5.20
CA SER A 156 7.53 -12.07 5.27
C SER A 156 8.15 -11.38 4.04
N TYR A 157 8.16 -10.05 4.03
CA TYR A 157 8.82 -9.26 2.98
C TYR A 157 10.33 -9.52 2.98
N ARG A 158 10.89 -9.74 1.80
CA ARG A 158 12.33 -9.96 1.59
C ARG A 158 13.00 -8.66 1.18
N HIS A 159 14.29 -8.58 1.42
CA HIS A 159 15.09 -7.52 0.82
C HIS A 159 15.09 -7.73 -0.70
N ALA A 160 14.43 -6.85 -1.42
CA ALA A 160 14.34 -6.89 -2.88
C ALA A 160 15.25 -5.80 -3.48
N HIS A 161 16.06 -6.16 -4.48
CA HIS A 161 16.95 -5.20 -5.14
C HIS A 161 16.17 -4.11 -5.90
N ASN A 162 14.98 -4.44 -6.43
CA ASN A 162 14.18 -3.51 -7.21
C ASN A 162 12.93 -3.05 -6.46
N THR A 163 11.98 -3.97 -6.24
CA THR A 163 10.69 -3.62 -5.65
C THR A 163 10.14 -4.80 -4.86
N GLU A 164 9.78 -4.57 -3.60
CA GLU A 164 9.17 -5.58 -2.71
C GLU A 164 7.78 -6.00 -3.17
N ASP A 165 7.07 -5.12 -3.86
CA ASP A 165 5.72 -5.33 -4.37
C ASP A 165 5.69 -6.29 -5.57
N LEU A 166 6.71 -6.30 -6.40
CA LEU A 166 6.90 -7.28 -7.46
C LEU A 166 7.32 -8.63 -6.87
N GLU A 167 8.27 -8.64 -5.94
CA GLU A 167 8.82 -9.85 -5.33
C GLU A 167 7.72 -10.67 -4.64
N ILE A 168 6.91 -10.04 -3.79
CA ILE A 168 5.84 -10.73 -3.08
C ILE A 168 4.76 -11.25 -4.05
N ALA A 169 4.39 -10.46 -5.07
CA ALA A 169 3.41 -10.88 -6.06
C ALA A 169 3.87 -12.11 -6.85
N LEU A 170 5.13 -12.16 -7.28
CA LEU A 170 5.70 -13.30 -7.98
C LEU A 170 5.75 -14.55 -7.09
N ARG A 171 6.09 -14.41 -5.80
CA ARG A 171 6.01 -15.53 -4.84
C ARG A 171 4.57 -16.02 -4.67
N MET A 172 3.60 -15.13 -4.57
CA MET A 172 2.19 -15.49 -4.51
C MET A 172 1.75 -16.26 -5.76
N GLN A 173 2.16 -15.82 -6.96
CA GLN A 173 1.88 -16.51 -8.21
C GLN A 173 2.53 -17.90 -8.26
N ALA A 174 3.77 -18.05 -7.80
CA ALA A 174 4.45 -19.35 -7.71
C ALA A 174 3.72 -20.34 -6.77
N HIS A 175 2.94 -19.82 -5.81
CA HIS A 175 2.09 -20.61 -4.90
C HIS A 175 0.62 -20.65 -5.34
N HIS A 176 0.29 -20.25 -6.57
CA HIS A 176 -1.06 -20.25 -7.12
C HIS A 176 -2.08 -19.46 -6.27
N MET A 177 -1.62 -18.41 -5.58
CA MET A 177 -2.47 -17.57 -4.75
C MET A 177 -3.21 -16.55 -5.60
N LYS A 178 -4.52 -16.42 -5.40
CA LYS A 178 -5.36 -15.49 -6.15
C LYS A 178 -5.11 -14.05 -5.70
N ILE A 179 -4.74 -13.18 -6.64
CA ILE A 179 -4.63 -11.74 -6.48
C ILE A 179 -5.73 -11.07 -7.29
N ALA A 180 -6.60 -10.31 -6.62
CA ALA A 180 -7.67 -9.55 -7.26
C ALA A 180 -7.29 -8.07 -7.44
N ASN A 181 -8.02 -7.36 -8.30
CA ASN A 181 -7.84 -5.93 -8.50
C ASN A 181 -9.15 -5.17 -8.25
N ALA A 182 -9.17 -4.34 -7.21
CA ALA A 182 -10.28 -3.46 -6.87
C ALA A 182 -10.14 -2.13 -7.64
N HIS A 183 -10.54 -2.11 -8.90
CA HIS A 183 -10.37 -0.94 -9.78
C HIS A 183 -11.11 0.32 -9.30
N ASN A 184 -12.11 0.20 -8.42
CA ASN A 184 -12.82 1.31 -7.80
C ASN A 184 -12.12 1.85 -6.53
N ALA A 185 -11.21 1.09 -5.94
CA ALA A 185 -10.41 1.54 -4.80
C ALA A 185 -9.30 2.48 -5.28
N ARG A 186 -9.48 3.78 -5.10
CA ARG A 186 -8.53 4.78 -5.59
C ARG A 186 -7.52 5.15 -4.53
N VAL A 187 -6.27 5.15 -4.95
CA VAL A 187 -5.12 5.62 -4.18
C VAL A 187 -4.37 6.64 -5.00
N TYR A 188 -3.83 7.65 -4.36
CA TYR A 188 -3.10 8.73 -5.02
C TYR A 188 -1.67 8.76 -4.52
N THR A 189 -0.75 8.97 -5.44
CA THR A 189 0.66 9.22 -5.14
C THR A 189 1.14 10.49 -5.82
N VAL A 190 2.26 11.04 -5.36
CA VAL A 190 2.87 12.23 -5.93
C VAL A 190 3.90 11.81 -6.97
N ALA A 191 3.68 12.18 -8.23
CA ALA A 191 4.63 11.88 -9.29
C ALA A 191 5.85 12.82 -9.24
N PRO A 192 7.06 12.33 -9.61
CA PRO A 192 8.22 13.17 -9.85
C PRO A 192 7.92 14.32 -10.81
N ASP A 193 8.35 15.52 -10.44
CA ASP A 193 8.12 16.76 -11.20
C ASP A 193 9.25 17.11 -12.18
N THR A 194 10.39 16.40 -12.07
CA THR A 194 11.59 16.55 -12.90
C THR A 194 12.15 15.20 -13.32
N LEU A 195 12.84 15.16 -14.47
CA LEU A 195 13.53 13.97 -14.94
C LEU A 195 14.60 13.48 -13.97
N LYS A 196 15.29 14.39 -13.25
CA LYS A 196 16.29 14.03 -12.25
C LYS A 196 15.72 13.27 -11.04
N LYS A 197 14.44 13.46 -10.72
CA LYS A 197 13.76 12.73 -9.64
C LYS A 197 13.12 11.44 -10.13
N LEU A 198 12.99 11.28 -11.45
CA LEU A 198 12.42 10.08 -12.07
C LEU A 198 13.49 8.99 -12.23
N TYR A 199 14.74 9.37 -12.42
CA TYR A 199 15.93 8.52 -12.56
C TYR A 199 16.91 8.74 -11.40
#